data_6ee3f0cd70020cbdedc4766b49696c5a
#
_entry.id   6ee3f0cd70020cbdedc4766b49696c5a
#
_cell.length_a   1.000
_cell.length_b   1.000
_cell.length_c   1.000
_cell.angle_alpha   90.00
_cell.angle_beta   90.00
_cell.angle_gamma   90.00
#
_symmetry.space_group_name_H-M   'P 1'
#
loop_
_entity.id
_entity.type
_entity.pdbx_description
1 polymer ?
#
loop_
_entity_poly.entity_id
_entity_poly.type
_entity_poly.pdbx_seq_one_letter_code
_entity_poly.pdbx_strand_id
1 'polypeptide(L)'
;ILVLDDSIFDQKTYGEGWMWDEGSWWYAAQISALSVNDNCVDFIIDPGEVGQRAKISSYPESNYYSIINNSITVNDTINFEEFKIERDWKGKTNVFSISGNILDTTSTDTIYRNIHNPTDYTGNLFKKMLNNYGINIIGIQKGVKPNSSKKIAVHKSKSLPHTLQNLMVE
;
A
#
# COMPACT_ATOMS: atom_id res chain seq x y z
N ILE A 1 24.00 -3.28 0.95
CA ILE A 1 22.81 -3.96 1.47
C ILE A 1 22.08 -2.99 2.40
N LEU A 2 20.75 -2.94 2.31
CA LEU A 2 19.88 -2.23 3.23
C LEU A 2 19.37 -3.21 4.28
N VAL A 3 19.59 -2.93 5.55
CA VAL A 3 19.07 -3.73 6.67
C VAL A 3 17.84 -3.05 7.23
N LEU A 4 16.73 -3.76 7.29
CA LEU A 4 15.46 -3.30 7.81
C LEU A 4 15.31 -3.80 9.24
N ASP A 5 15.31 -2.86 10.18
CA ASP A 5 15.15 -3.14 11.62
C ASP A 5 13.75 -2.68 12.06
N ASP A 6 12.83 -3.63 12.21
CA ASP A 6 11.48 -3.41 12.72
C ASP A 6 11.31 -3.93 14.17
N SER A 7 12.41 -4.24 14.84
CA SER A 7 12.42 -4.92 16.14
C SER A 7 11.92 -4.07 17.33
N ILE A 8 11.60 -2.79 17.10
CA ILE A 8 11.04 -1.93 18.16
C ILE A 8 9.59 -2.31 18.49
N PHE A 9 8.88 -2.93 17.57
CA PHE A 9 7.56 -3.50 17.79
C PHE A 9 7.65 -5.02 18.00
N ASP A 10 6.63 -5.59 18.64
CA ASP A 10 6.46 -7.04 18.64
C ASP A 10 6.13 -7.52 17.21
N GLN A 11 6.18 -8.82 17.00
CA GLN A 11 5.95 -9.40 15.67
C GLN A 11 4.46 -9.61 15.36
N LYS A 12 3.55 -9.02 16.15
CA LYS A 12 2.11 -9.05 15.89
C LYS A 12 1.78 -8.08 14.77
N THR A 13 1.38 -8.62 13.65
CA THR A 13 1.03 -7.84 12.46
C THR A 13 -0.40 -7.31 12.49
N TYR A 14 -1.24 -7.85 13.36
CA TYR A 14 -2.65 -7.46 13.54
C TYR A 14 -2.97 -7.22 15.01
N GLY A 15 -3.85 -6.27 15.28
CA GLY A 15 -4.37 -6.01 16.60
C GLY A 15 -5.26 -7.14 17.13
N GLU A 16 -5.37 -7.25 18.46
CA GLU A 16 -6.31 -8.18 19.07
C GLU A 16 -7.75 -7.77 18.74
N GLY A 17 -8.58 -8.75 18.37
CA GLY A 17 -9.98 -8.51 17.97
C GLY A 17 -10.18 -8.10 16.51
N TRP A 18 -9.12 -7.93 15.72
CA TRP A 18 -9.28 -7.72 14.29
C TRP A 18 -9.77 -9.00 13.63
N MET A 19 -10.74 -8.87 12.73
CA MET A 19 -11.31 -10.02 12.05
C MET A 19 -10.35 -10.49 10.95
N TRP A 20 -10.18 -11.82 10.86
CA TRP A 20 -9.27 -12.43 9.89
C TRP A 20 -9.70 -12.21 8.43
N ASP A 21 -10.98 -11.91 8.20
CA ASP A 21 -11.61 -11.74 6.89
C ASP A 21 -11.74 -10.27 6.44
N GLU A 22 -11.14 -9.33 7.16
CA GLU A 22 -11.05 -7.91 6.75
C GLU A 22 -10.29 -7.73 5.41
N GLY A 23 -9.57 -8.74 4.98
CA GLY A 23 -9.01 -8.85 3.64
C GLY A 23 -8.01 -7.75 3.30
N SER A 24 -8.27 -7.05 2.19
CA SER A 24 -7.39 -6.02 1.65
C SER A 24 -7.79 -4.58 2.00
N TRP A 25 -8.75 -4.40 2.91
CA TRP A 25 -9.20 -3.07 3.31
C TRP A 25 -8.10 -2.26 4.00
N TRP A 26 -8.07 -0.97 3.73
CA TRP A 26 -7.04 -0.06 4.25
C TRP A 26 -6.96 -0.02 5.79
N TYR A 27 -8.11 -0.07 6.48
CA TYR A 27 -8.18 -0.05 7.94
C TYR A 27 -7.68 -1.36 8.59
N ALA A 28 -7.52 -2.43 7.83
CA ALA A 28 -6.94 -3.69 8.25
C ALA A 28 -5.47 -3.84 7.80
N ALA A 29 -4.77 -2.71 7.58
CA ALA A 29 -3.36 -2.74 7.23
C ALA A 29 -2.51 -3.33 8.35
N GLN A 30 -1.54 -4.17 7.99
CA GLN A 30 -0.62 -4.79 8.93
C GLN A 30 0.18 -3.75 9.71
N ILE A 31 0.37 -3.98 11.00
CA ILE A 31 1.20 -3.15 11.87
C ILE A 31 2.68 -3.43 11.61
N SER A 32 3.48 -2.38 11.47
CA SER A 32 4.94 -2.47 11.34
C SER A 32 5.61 -1.23 11.92
N ALA A 33 6.80 -1.40 12.46
CA ALA A 33 7.64 -0.28 12.89
C ALA A 33 8.22 0.51 11.70
N LEU A 34 8.28 -0.10 10.52
CA LEU A 34 8.62 0.55 9.26
C LEU A 34 7.35 0.68 8.43
N SER A 35 6.83 1.89 8.36
CA SER A 35 5.56 2.20 7.70
C SER A 35 5.73 3.33 6.69
N VAL A 36 5.01 3.23 5.58
CA VAL A 36 4.92 4.26 4.55
C VAL A 36 3.52 4.20 3.92
N ASN A 37 2.92 5.36 3.65
CA ASN A 37 1.62 5.49 3.02
C ASN A 37 0.55 4.61 3.70
N ASP A 38 0.46 4.70 5.04
CA ASP A 38 -0.46 3.92 5.90
C ASP A 38 -0.43 2.40 5.66
N ASN A 39 0.70 1.89 5.14
CA ASN A 39 0.88 0.51 4.70
C ASN A 39 -0.12 0.08 3.62
N CYS A 40 -0.47 1.02 2.75
CA CYS A 40 -1.42 0.86 1.66
C CYS A 40 -0.82 1.24 0.31
N VAL A 41 -1.55 0.89 -0.73
CA VAL A 41 -1.40 1.39 -2.09
C VAL A 41 -2.68 2.15 -2.43
N ASP A 42 -2.53 3.37 -2.93
CA ASP A 42 -3.61 4.20 -3.43
C ASP A 42 -3.78 3.89 -4.92
N PHE A 43 -4.95 3.42 -5.32
CA PHE A 43 -5.29 3.18 -6.72
C PHE A 43 -6.13 4.34 -7.21
N ILE A 44 -5.59 5.13 -8.11
CA ILE A 44 -6.30 6.23 -8.79
C ILE A 44 -6.92 5.65 -10.04
N ILE A 45 -8.23 5.81 -10.18
CA ILE A 45 -9.07 5.12 -11.14
C ILE A 45 -9.76 6.16 -12.01
N ASP A 46 -9.57 6.04 -13.31
CA ASP A 46 -10.31 6.78 -14.33
C ASP A 46 -11.02 5.79 -15.27
N PRO A 47 -12.21 6.10 -15.79
CA PRO A 47 -12.81 5.29 -16.83
C PRO A 47 -11.94 5.30 -18.09
N GLY A 48 -11.98 4.20 -18.83
CA GLY A 48 -11.41 4.10 -20.16
C GLY A 48 -12.41 4.53 -21.24
N GLU A 49 -12.15 4.11 -22.48
CA GLU A 49 -13.18 4.13 -23.53
C GLU A 49 -14.19 3.00 -23.25
N VAL A 50 -15.45 3.17 -23.67
CA VAL A 50 -16.49 2.15 -23.50
C VAL A 50 -16.04 0.84 -24.14
N GLY A 51 -16.16 -0.26 -23.41
CA GLY A 51 -15.66 -1.58 -23.78
C GLY A 51 -14.19 -1.82 -23.50
N GLN A 52 -13.44 -0.82 -23.04
CA GLN A 52 -12.03 -0.95 -22.63
C GLN A 52 -11.90 -1.00 -21.10
N ARG A 53 -10.72 -1.37 -20.62
CA ARG A 53 -10.39 -1.38 -19.20
C ARG A 53 -10.34 0.02 -18.63
N ALA A 54 -10.67 0.18 -17.34
CA ALA A 54 -10.38 1.40 -16.62
C ALA A 54 -8.87 1.71 -16.65
N LYS A 55 -8.53 2.98 -16.63
CA LYS A 55 -7.14 3.45 -16.48
C LYS A 55 -6.82 3.45 -14.99
N ILE A 56 -5.75 2.77 -14.63
CA ILE A 56 -5.32 2.62 -13.24
C ILE A 56 -3.91 3.16 -13.10
N SER A 57 -3.72 4.11 -12.21
CA SER A 57 -2.42 4.46 -11.69
C SER A 57 -2.35 4.13 -10.19
N SER A 58 -1.15 4.05 -9.64
CA SER A 58 -0.97 3.65 -8.25
C SER A 58 0.11 4.45 -7.56
N TYR A 59 -0.08 4.74 -6.26
CA TYR A 59 0.88 5.45 -5.43
C TYR A 59 1.02 4.78 -4.05
N PRO A 60 2.25 4.67 -3.52
CA PRO A 60 3.55 4.83 -4.19
C PRO A 60 3.76 3.77 -5.28
N GLU A 61 4.29 4.17 -6.43
CA GLU A 61 4.61 3.24 -7.49
C GLU A 61 5.80 2.34 -7.09
N SER A 62 5.61 1.02 -7.16
CA SER A 62 6.61 0.03 -6.73
C SER A 62 6.48 -1.28 -7.50
N ASN A 63 7.61 -1.98 -7.64
CA ASN A 63 7.65 -3.35 -8.14
C ASN A 63 7.37 -4.39 -7.03
N TYR A 64 7.04 -3.95 -5.83
CA TYR A 64 6.72 -4.82 -4.71
C TYR A 64 5.32 -5.46 -4.82
N TYR A 65 4.49 -4.92 -5.68
CA TYR A 65 3.16 -5.44 -5.99
C TYR A 65 2.93 -5.50 -7.49
N SER A 66 1.91 -6.24 -7.90
CA SER A 66 1.45 -6.31 -9.28
C SER A 66 -0.06 -6.08 -9.38
N ILE A 67 -0.51 -5.60 -10.54
CA ILE A 67 -1.90 -5.27 -10.81
C ILE A 67 -2.38 -6.11 -12.00
N ILE A 68 -3.47 -6.85 -11.80
CA ILE A 68 -4.20 -7.56 -12.86
C ILE A 68 -5.51 -6.83 -13.05
N ASN A 69 -5.61 -6.06 -14.12
CA ASN A 69 -6.79 -5.27 -14.41
C ASN A 69 -7.68 -5.98 -15.44
N ASN A 70 -8.85 -6.43 -15.00
CA ASN A 70 -9.90 -7.05 -15.80
C ASN A 70 -11.23 -6.25 -15.75
N SER A 71 -11.17 -4.98 -15.32
CA SER A 71 -12.34 -4.11 -15.32
C SER A 71 -12.80 -3.77 -16.74
N ILE A 72 -14.06 -3.35 -16.89
CA ILE A 72 -14.63 -2.89 -18.15
C ILE A 72 -15.33 -1.54 -17.93
N THR A 73 -15.03 -0.57 -18.78
CA THR A 73 -15.77 0.69 -18.84
C THR A 73 -17.05 0.49 -19.64
N VAL A 74 -18.19 0.91 -19.08
CA VAL A 74 -19.52 0.78 -19.68
C VAL A 74 -20.22 2.13 -19.69
N ASN A 75 -21.22 2.29 -20.56
CA ASN A 75 -22.01 3.52 -20.68
C ASN A 75 -23.44 3.40 -20.11
N ASP A 76 -23.79 2.23 -19.57
CA ASP A 76 -25.07 1.96 -18.93
C ASP A 76 -24.91 1.02 -17.73
N THR A 77 -25.99 0.80 -16.99
CA THR A 77 -26.00 -0.07 -15.81
C THR A 77 -26.67 -1.43 -16.07
N ILE A 78 -26.92 -1.79 -17.32
CA ILE A 78 -27.47 -3.10 -17.67
C ILE A 78 -26.41 -4.16 -17.45
N ASN A 79 -26.70 -5.16 -16.60
CA ASN A 79 -25.75 -6.20 -16.16
C ASN A 79 -24.48 -5.61 -15.49
N PHE A 80 -24.63 -4.51 -14.75
CA PHE A 80 -23.52 -3.86 -14.06
C PHE A 80 -22.97 -4.75 -12.94
N GLU A 81 -21.68 -5.04 -13.01
CA GLU A 81 -20.94 -5.71 -11.96
C GLU A 81 -20.19 -4.68 -11.11
N GLU A 82 -20.28 -4.79 -9.79
CA GLU A 82 -19.60 -3.88 -8.88
C GLU A 82 -18.09 -3.84 -9.14
N PHE A 83 -17.54 -2.63 -9.29
CA PHE A 83 -16.10 -2.42 -9.44
C PHE A 83 -15.37 -2.75 -8.14
N LYS A 84 -14.36 -3.62 -8.22
CA LYS A 84 -13.61 -4.10 -7.06
C LYS A 84 -12.12 -4.10 -7.32
N ILE A 85 -11.38 -3.70 -6.29
CA ILE A 85 -9.92 -3.91 -6.21
C ILE A 85 -9.67 -4.76 -4.97
N GLU A 86 -9.08 -5.93 -5.17
CA GLU A 86 -8.78 -6.85 -4.07
C GLU A 86 -7.35 -7.35 -4.19
N ARG A 87 -6.63 -7.39 -3.06
CA ARG A 87 -5.35 -8.07 -2.96
C ARG A 87 -5.60 -9.57 -2.70
N ASP A 88 -4.77 -10.42 -3.22
CA ASP A 88 -4.76 -11.85 -2.82
C ASP A 88 -4.25 -11.98 -1.36
N TRP A 89 -5.09 -11.57 -0.42
CA TRP A 89 -4.77 -11.56 0.99
C TRP A 89 -4.72 -12.96 1.61
N LYS A 90 -5.49 -13.93 1.08
CA LYS A 90 -5.47 -15.35 1.50
C LYS A 90 -4.15 -16.02 1.13
N GLY A 91 -3.66 -15.76 -0.06
CA GLY A 91 -2.34 -16.20 -0.53
C GLY A 91 -1.19 -15.42 0.09
N LYS A 92 -1.46 -14.37 0.88
CA LYS A 92 -0.44 -13.47 1.46
C LYS A 92 0.49 -12.89 0.39
N THR A 93 -0.05 -12.62 -0.80
CA THR A 93 0.70 -11.99 -1.89
C THR A 93 0.32 -10.52 -2.03
N ASN A 94 1.06 -9.79 -2.84
CA ASN A 94 0.77 -8.42 -3.23
C ASN A 94 0.33 -8.34 -4.69
N VAL A 95 -0.48 -9.30 -5.11
CA VAL A 95 -1.18 -9.28 -6.40
C VAL A 95 -2.55 -8.66 -6.18
N PHE A 96 -2.80 -7.52 -6.83
CA PHE A 96 -4.09 -6.84 -6.81
C PHE A 96 -4.88 -7.19 -8.06
N SER A 97 -6.08 -7.73 -7.90
CA SER A 97 -7.03 -8.02 -8.97
C SER A 97 -8.09 -6.93 -9.02
N ILE A 98 -8.30 -6.36 -10.20
CA ILE A 98 -9.32 -5.36 -10.47
C ILE A 98 -10.35 -5.98 -11.40
N SER A 99 -11.62 -5.91 -11.02
CA SER A 99 -12.73 -6.50 -11.77
C SER A 99 -14.00 -5.64 -11.69
N GLY A 100 -15.01 -6.01 -12.46
CA GLY A 100 -16.29 -5.31 -12.51
C GLY A 100 -16.30 -4.15 -13.49
N ASN A 101 -17.37 -3.35 -13.41
CA ASN A 101 -17.65 -2.29 -14.37
C ASN A 101 -17.49 -0.91 -13.75
N ILE A 102 -17.05 0.04 -14.55
CA ILE A 102 -17.02 1.47 -14.22
C ILE A 102 -17.78 2.23 -15.33
N LEU A 103 -18.61 3.19 -14.95
CA LEU A 103 -19.29 4.03 -15.93
C LEU A 103 -18.30 5.01 -16.57
N ASP A 104 -18.44 5.27 -17.85
CA ASP A 104 -17.65 6.26 -18.61
C ASP A 104 -17.82 7.68 -18.11
N THR A 105 -18.91 7.95 -17.36
CA THR A 105 -19.20 9.22 -16.71
C THR A 105 -18.66 9.35 -15.29
N THR A 106 -18.04 8.28 -14.75
CA THR A 106 -17.46 8.29 -13.40
C THR A 106 -16.28 9.29 -13.34
N SER A 107 -16.29 10.15 -12.33
CA SER A 107 -15.13 11.00 -12.04
C SER A 107 -13.96 10.17 -11.49
N THR A 108 -12.75 10.69 -11.63
CA THR A 108 -11.56 10.13 -10.99
C THR A 108 -11.83 9.82 -9.52
N ASP A 109 -11.55 8.62 -9.08
CA ASP A 109 -11.69 8.17 -7.69
C ASP A 109 -10.41 7.50 -7.19
N THR A 110 -10.27 7.40 -5.88
CA THR A 110 -9.12 6.76 -5.25
C THR A 110 -9.56 5.68 -4.28
N ILE A 111 -9.09 4.45 -4.51
CA ILE A 111 -9.35 3.30 -3.65
C ILE A 111 -8.05 2.87 -2.96
N TYR A 112 -8.10 2.74 -1.64
CA TYR A 112 -6.95 2.36 -0.81
C TYR A 112 -7.01 0.87 -0.46
N ARG A 113 -5.89 0.16 -0.65
CA ARG A 113 -5.80 -1.26 -0.27
C ARG A 113 -4.50 -1.53 0.47
N ASN A 114 -4.59 -2.32 1.53
CA ASN A 114 -3.43 -2.66 2.34
C ASN A 114 -2.43 -3.54 1.59
N ILE A 115 -1.17 -3.46 2.01
CA ILE A 115 -0.06 -4.25 1.50
C ILE A 115 0.31 -5.36 2.49
N HIS A 116 0.72 -6.52 1.99
CA HIS A 116 1.31 -7.56 2.83
C HIS A 116 2.78 -7.27 3.09
N ASN A 117 3.21 -7.44 4.36
CA ASN A 117 4.57 -7.22 4.82
C ASN A 117 5.06 -5.76 4.59
N PRO A 118 4.55 -4.80 5.37
CA PRO A 118 4.91 -3.39 5.25
C PRO A 118 6.39 -3.09 5.45
N THR A 119 7.10 -3.87 6.28
CA THR A 119 8.55 -3.74 6.48
C THR A 119 9.29 -3.86 5.15
N ASP A 120 9.03 -4.94 4.41
CA ASP A 120 9.68 -5.16 3.12
C ASP A 120 9.19 -4.16 2.06
N TYR A 121 7.92 -3.75 2.09
CA TYR A 121 7.39 -2.70 1.23
C TYR A 121 8.15 -1.39 1.42
N THR A 122 8.25 -0.91 2.68
CA THR A 122 9.02 0.28 3.03
C THR A 122 10.48 0.19 2.58
N GLY A 123 11.10 -0.97 2.81
CA GLY A 123 12.47 -1.23 2.37
C GLY A 123 12.65 -1.17 0.86
N ASN A 124 11.72 -1.73 0.08
CA ASN A 124 11.77 -1.69 -1.38
C ASN A 124 11.59 -0.26 -1.92
N LEU A 125 10.66 0.51 -1.37
CA LEU A 125 10.49 1.91 -1.74
C LEU A 125 11.73 2.73 -1.42
N PHE A 126 12.28 2.56 -0.22
CA PHE A 126 13.50 3.27 0.20
C PHE A 126 14.70 2.89 -0.66
N LYS A 127 14.86 1.60 -0.99
CA LYS A 127 15.87 1.15 -1.96
C LYS A 127 15.70 1.83 -3.32
N LYS A 128 14.47 1.88 -3.86
CA LYS A 128 14.17 2.56 -5.14
C LYS A 128 14.58 4.03 -5.07
N MET A 129 14.21 4.72 -3.97
CA MET A 129 14.59 6.13 -3.78
C MET A 129 16.10 6.32 -3.73
N LEU A 130 16.83 5.53 -2.92
CA LEU A 130 18.28 5.63 -2.81
C LEU A 130 18.97 5.39 -4.16
N ASN A 131 18.53 4.37 -4.90
CA ASN A 131 19.07 4.08 -6.22
C ASN A 131 18.83 5.24 -7.20
N ASN A 132 17.68 5.90 -7.15
CA ASN A 132 17.37 7.09 -7.98
C ASN A 132 18.27 8.28 -7.63
N TYR A 133 18.76 8.36 -6.40
CA TYR A 133 19.76 9.36 -5.97
C TYR A 133 21.21 8.90 -6.17
N GLY A 134 21.43 7.82 -6.92
CA GLY A 134 22.78 7.33 -7.23
C GLY A 134 23.44 6.49 -6.13
N ILE A 135 22.71 6.15 -5.06
CA ILE A 135 23.18 5.27 -3.98
C ILE A 135 22.79 3.84 -4.33
N ASN A 136 23.72 3.06 -4.84
CA ASN A 136 23.45 1.70 -5.32
C ASN A 136 23.22 0.72 -4.16
N ILE A 137 21.98 0.31 -3.95
CA ILE A 137 21.55 -0.69 -2.98
C ILE A 137 21.27 -2.01 -3.71
N ILE A 138 22.17 -2.98 -3.59
CA ILE A 138 22.08 -4.27 -4.28
C ILE A 138 21.08 -5.25 -3.63
N GLY A 139 20.83 -5.15 -2.32
CA GLY A 139 19.95 -6.07 -1.61
C GLY A 139 19.29 -5.48 -0.38
N ILE A 140 18.23 -6.13 0.07
CA ILE A 140 17.48 -5.84 1.29
C ILE A 140 17.49 -7.08 2.16
N GLN A 141 17.62 -6.93 3.47
CA GLN A 141 17.46 -8.01 4.45
C GLN A 141 16.84 -7.48 5.74
N LYS A 142 16.08 -8.31 6.43
CA LYS A 142 15.63 -8.00 7.81
C LYS A 142 16.76 -8.27 8.79
N GLY A 143 16.81 -7.48 9.85
CA GLY A 143 17.80 -7.68 10.91
C GLY A 143 17.78 -6.56 11.95
N VAL A 144 18.38 -6.81 13.08
CA VAL A 144 18.50 -5.83 14.16
C VAL A 144 19.80 -5.01 13.96
N LYS A 145 19.69 -3.69 14.06
CA LYS A 145 20.84 -2.79 13.92
C LYS A 145 21.87 -3.08 15.02
N PRO A 146 23.17 -3.15 14.70
CA PRO A 146 24.23 -3.27 15.69
C PRO A 146 24.27 -2.04 16.63
N ASN A 147 24.64 -2.26 17.90
CA ASN A 147 24.81 -1.17 18.87
C ASN A 147 25.89 -0.15 18.45
N SER A 148 26.85 -0.58 17.66
CA SER A 148 27.91 0.27 17.09
C SER A 148 27.47 1.12 15.91
N SER A 149 26.21 1.03 15.46
CA SER A 149 25.71 1.77 14.30
C SER A 149 25.76 3.28 14.53
N LYS A 150 26.28 4.00 13.54
CA LYS A 150 26.30 5.46 13.56
C LYS A 150 24.95 5.98 13.03
N LYS A 151 24.35 6.91 13.79
CA LYS A 151 23.15 7.61 13.35
C LYS A 151 23.49 8.62 12.25
N ILE A 152 22.89 8.49 11.08
CA ILE A 152 23.09 9.39 9.94
C ILE A 152 21.97 10.42 9.89
N ALA A 153 20.72 9.97 10.03
CA ALA A 153 19.55 10.84 9.97
C ALA A 153 18.46 10.34 10.90
N VAL A 154 17.54 11.22 11.27
CA VAL A 154 16.35 10.90 12.07
C VAL A 154 15.18 11.67 11.51
N HIS A 155 14.11 10.97 11.19
CA HIS A 155 12.79 11.56 11.01
C HIS A 155 12.03 11.47 12.34
N LYS A 156 11.41 12.57 12.76
CA LYS A 156 10.52 12.58 13.93
C LYS A 156 9.12 12.95 13.46
N SER A 157 8.14 12.14 13.81
CA SER A 157 6.73 12.48 13.62
C SER A 157 6.32 13.67 14.51
N LYS A 158 5.18 14.27 14.21
CA LYS A 158 4.53 15.20 15.13
C LYS A 158 4.19 14.46 16.45
N SER A 159 4.04 15.22 17.53
CA SER A 159 3.63 14.63 18.81
C SER A 159 2.20 14.07 18.72
N LEU A 160 1.91 13.04 19.51
CA LEU A 160 0.57 12.42 19.53
C LEU A 160 -0.57 13.44 19.77
N PRO A 161 -0.47 14.40 20.73
CA PRO A 161 -1.51 15.40 20.90
C PRO A 161 -1.77 16.23 19.64
N HIS A 162 -0.73 16.59 18.90
CA HIS A 162 -0.87 17.35 17.65
C HIS A 162 -1.50 16.52 16.52
N THR A 163 -1.19 15.23 16.46
CA THR A 163 -1.80 14.32 15.50
C THR A 163 -3.29 14.11 15.80
N LEU A 164 -3.62 13.90 17.09
CA LEU A 164 -5.01 13.76 17.53
C LEU A 164 -5.82 15.04 17.33
N GLN A 165 -5.22 16.21 17.53
CA GLN A 165 -5.89 17.49 17.27
C GLN A 165 -6.35 17.60 15.81
N ASN A 166 -5.51 17.21 14.85
CA ASN A 166 -5.87 17.22 13.44
C ASN A 166 -7.02 16.22 13.14
N LEU A 167 -6.98 15.04 13.76
CA LEU A 167 -8.03 14.03 13.60
C LEU A 167 -9.40 14.46 14.17
N MET A 168 -9.40 15.30 15.20
CA MET A 168 -10.63 15.75 15.89
C MET A 168 -11.26 17.00 15.26
N VAL A 169 -10.61 17.65 14.29
CA VAL A 169 -11.06 18.92 13.68
C VAL A 169 -11.60 18.70 12.25
N GLU A 170 -11.35 17.54 11.65
CA GLU A 170 -11.95 17.10 10.38
C GLU A 170 -13.25 16.32 10.64
#